data_4c284dbf570c51ee03a9fc7188210c3a
#
_entry.id   4c284dbf570c51ee03a9fc7188210c3a
#
_cell.length_a   1.000
_cell.length_b   1.000
_cell.length_c   1.000
_cell.angle_alpha   90.00
_cell.angle_beta   90.00
_cell.angle_gamma   90.00
#
_symmetry.space_group_name_H-M   'P 1'
#
loop_
_entity.id
_entity.type
_entity.pdbx_description
1 polymer ?
#
loop_
_entity_poly.entity_id
_entity_poly.type
_entity_poly.pdbx_seq_one_letter_code
_entity_poly.pdbx_strand_id
1 'polypeptide(L)'
;MKLQSYLMGEWREGQGEGVPVRDASTGEVLARVTAEGLPVKEAVAWGREVGGRALLALGFQERGRRLRALAQYLSERKEALYRLYATTGGTRRDAWYDVDGGIGVLYTYSSLARNLPEGNLLPEDDFLPLSKDLSFQGRHVLAPKGGITVQINAFNFPVWGLLEKFAPSFLARAPALAKPATPTAHVAEALVRTMLESGLLPEGSLQLLVGSVGDLFDALDHRDSVFFTGSKATADRLRRHPAFLERGALFNAEADSLNPAILGEKATEEELSRLAQEIAQELVIKTGQRCTAIRRVFAPKDRLEALLKATQKRLEALRLGD
;
A
#
# COMPACT_ATOMS: atom_id res chain seq x y z
N MET A 1 10.70 -24.02 0.93
CA MET A 1 9.45 -23.59 1.61
C MET A 1 8.60 -22.80 0.62
N LYS A 2 7.27 -22.98 0.60
CA LYS A 2 6.35 -22.10 -0.14
C LYS A 2 5.72 -21.11 0.83
N LEU A 3 5.51 -19.88 0.38
CA LEU A 3 4.67 -18.91 1.09
C LEU A 3 3.20 -19.28 0.93
N GLN A 4 2.41 -18.91 1.92
CA GLN A 4 0.99 -19.23 1.95
C GLN A 4 0.14 -17.99 1.68
N SER A 5 -0.92 -18.16 0.95
CA SER A 5 -2.03 -17.19 0.87
C SER A 5 -2.97 -17.39 2.04
N TYR A 6 -3.58 -16.31 2.55
CA TYR A 6 -4.64 -16.36 3.55
C TYR A 6 -5.97 -16.03 2.88
N LEU A 7 -6.74 -17.06 2.60
CA LEU A 7 -8.01 -16.94 1.87
C LEU A 7 -9.12 -17.64 2.64
N MET A 8 -10.24 -16.97 2.77
CA MET A 8 -11.46 -17.50 3.44
C MET A 8 -11.18 -18.03 4.85
N GLY A 9 -10.35 -17.33 5.62
CA GLY A 9 -10.03 -17.67 7.01
C GLY A 9 -8.93 -18.71 7.19
N GLU A 10 -8.31 -19.21 6.11
CA GLU A 10 -7.32 -20.27 6.17
C GLU A 10 -6.03 -19.94 5.40
N TRP A 11 -4.91 -20.42 5.91
CA TRP A 11 -3.62 -20.39 5.22
C TRP A 11 -3.54 -21.56 4.22
N ARG A 12 -3.27 -21.23 2.95
CA ARG A 12 -3.28 -22.18 1.83
C ARG A 12 -2.03 -22.02 0.96
N GLU A 13 -1.44 -23.13 0.57
CA GLU A 13 -0.37 -23.15 -0.43
C GLU A 13 -0.97 -23.34 -1.83
N GLY A 14 -0.45 -22.58 -2.80
CA GLY A 14 -0.76 -22.86 -4.21
C GLY A 14 -0.03 -24.08 -4.73
N GLN A 15 -0.53 -24.63 -5.84
CA GLN A 15 0.02 -25.80 -6.52
C GLN A 15 1.27 -25.46 -7.35
N GLY A 16 1.91 -26.50 -7.92
CA GLY A 16 3.08 -26.34 -8.79
C GLY A 16 4.35 -25.88 -8.04
N GLU A 17 5.41 -25.64 -8.80
CA GLU A 17 6.72 -25.27 -8.25
C GLU A 17 6.75 -23.81 -7.72
N GLY A 18 6.06 -22.93 -8.40
CA GLY A 18 6.03 -21.49 -8.07
C GLY A 18 7.30 -20.73 -8.47
N VAL A 19 7.24 -19.40 -8.31
CA VAL A 19 8.34 -18.47 -8.63
C VAL A 19 9.20 -18.27 -7.38
N PRO A 20 10.56 -18.31 -7.49
CA PRO A 20 11.43 -18.12 -6.33
C PRO A 20 11.38 -16.67 -5.82
N VAL A 21 11.35 -16.54 -4.50
CA VAL A 21 11.63 -15.31 -3.75
C VAL A 21 13.07 -15.42 -3.27
N ARG A 22 13.89 -14.44 -3.58
CA ARG A 22 15.31 -14.47 -3.31
C ARG A 22 15.71 -13.39 -2.30
N ASP A 23 16.70 -13.71 -1.50
CA ASP A 23 17.46 -12.71 -0.76
C ASP A 23 18.14 -11.77 -1.77
N ALA A 24 17.95 -10.47 -1.63
CA ALA A 24 18.44 -9.49 -2.58
C ALA A 24 19.96 -9.28 -2.50
N SER A 25 20.59 -9.61 -1.35
CA SER A 25 22.02 -9.48 -1.15
C SER A 25 22.78 -10.75 -1.58
N THR A 26 22.29 -11.92 -1.21
CA THR A 26 22.99 -13.21 -1.44
C THR A 26 22.52 -13.94 -2.70
N GLY A 27 21.32 -13.64 -3.19
CA GLY A 27 20.68 -14.36 -4.30
C GLY A 27 20.09 -15.73 -3.91
N GLU A 28 20.20 -16.14 -2.66
CA GLU A 28 19.67 -17.41 -2.16
C GLU A 28 18.15 -17.45 -2.23
N VAL A 29 17.59 -18.62 -2.49
CA VAL A 29 16.15 -18.81 -2.52
C VAL A 29 15.62 -18.93 -1.10
N LEU A 30 14.90 -17.91 -0.65
CA LEU A 30 14.23 -17.88 0.66
C LEU A 30 12.95 -18.72 0.68
N ALA A 31 12.14 -18.57 -0.37
CA ALA A 31 10.85 -19.23 -0.50
C ALA A 31 10.40 -19.26 -1.96
N ARG A 32 9.23 -19.85 -2.21
CA ARG A 32 8.54 -19.82 -3.52
C ARG A 32 7.11 -19.34 -3.36
N VAL A 33 6.57 -18.69 -4.38
CA VAL A 33 5.20 -18.19 -4.41
C VAL A 33 4.44 -18.74 -5.62
N THR A 34 3.21 -19.16 -5.40
CA THR A 34 2.27 -19.54 -6.45
C THR A 34 0.85 -19.35 -5.98
N ALA A 35 -0.02 -18.93 -6.88
CA ALA A 35 -1.47 -18.86 -6.67
C ALA A 35 -2.23 -19.92 -7.48
N GLU A 36 -1.52 -20.84 -8.12
CA GLU A 36 -2.13 -21.89 -8.94
C GLU A 36 -3.05 -22.79 -8.10
N GLY A 37 -4.27 -23.02 -8.57
CA GLY A 37 -5.26 -23.87 -7.88
C GLY A 37 -5.90 -23.22 -6.65
N LEU A 38 -5.58 -21.98 -6.31
CA LEU A 38 -6.23 -21.28 -5.20
C LEU A 38 -7.62 -20.76 -5.61
N PRO A 39 -8.61 -20.82 -4.71
CA PRO A 39 -9.99 -20.41 -4.97
C PRO A 39 -10.15 -18.89 -4.90
N VAL A 40 -9.55 -18.16 -5.86
CA VAL A 40 -9.47 -16.69 -5.81
C VAL A 40 -10.82 -16.00 -6.07
N LYS A 41 -11.71 -16.60 -6.88
CA LYS A 41 -13.08 -16.08 -7.11
C LYS A 41 -13.96 -16.24 -5.89
N GLU A 42 -13.87 -17.39 -5.25
CA GLU A 42 -14.58 -17.70 -3.99
C GLU A 42 -14.09 -16.78 -2.86
N ALA A 43 -12.79 -16.46 -2.83
CA ALA A 43 -12.23 -15.51 -1.88
C ALA A 43 -12.81 -14.10 -2.05
N VAL A 44 -13.09 -13.66 -3.30
CA VAL A 44 -13.79 -12.39 -3.56
C VAL A 44 -15.21 -12.42 -3.00
N ALA A 45 -15.97 -13.47 -3.30
CA ALA A 45 -17.33 -13.63 -2.80
C ALA A 45 -17.37 -13.67 -1.26
N TRP A 46 -16.47 -14.46 -0.66
CA TRP A 46 -16.36 -14.57 0.80
C TRP A 46 -15.99 -13.25 1.47
N GLY A 47 -15.06 -12.47 0.87
CA GLY A 47 -14.74 -11.14 1.35
C GLY A 47 -15.96 -10.22 1.39
N ARG A 48 -16.78 -10.20 0.33
CA ARG A 48 -18.03 -9.41 0.29
C ARG A 48 -19.02 -9.86 1.35
N GLU A 49 -19.26 -11.15 1.46
CA GLU A 49 -20.32 -11.71 2.32
C GLU A 49 -19.92 -11.77 3.79
N VAL A 50 -18.78 -12.35 4.11
CA VAL A 50 -18.32 -12.51 5.49
C VAL A 50 -17.67 -11.23 5.98
N GLY A 51 -16.63 -10.75 5.30
CA GLY A 51 -15.90 -9.56 5.69
C GLY A 51 -16.78 -8.30 5.65
N GLY A 52 -17.59 -8.14 4.61
CA GLY A 52 -18.52 -7.02 4.49
C GLY A 52 -19.54 -6.96 5.62
N ARG A 53 -20.11 -8.11 6.06
CA ARG A 53 -21.03 -8.17 7.22
C ARG A 53 -20.30 -7.89 8.53
N ALA A 54 -19.14 -8.49 8.73
CA ALA A 54 -18.36 -8.29 9.94
C ALA A 54 -17.95 -6.81 10.13
N LEU A 55 -17.58 -6.13 9.05
CA LEU A 55 -17.27 -4.70 9.09
C LEU A 55 -18.53 -3.81 9.21
N LEU A 56 -19.69 -4.25 8.71
CA LEU A 56 -20.96 -3.53 8.85
C LEU A 56 -21.39 -3.42 10.32
N ALA A 57 -21.10 -4.44 11.12
CA ALA A 57 -21.40 -4.44 12.55
C ALA A 57 -20.58 -3.39 13.34
N LEU A 58 -19.54 -2.82 12.71
CA LEU A 58 -18.66 -1.80 13.31
C LEU A 58 -18.93 -0.43 12.67
N GLY A 59 -19.18 0.60 13.47
CA GLY A 59 -19.19 1.98 13.01
C GLY A 59 -17.78 2.51 12.72
N PHE A 60 -17.69 3.70 12.14
CA PHE A 60 -16.40 4.35 11.82
C PHE A 60 -15.47 4.44 13.02
N GLN A 61 -16.01 4.87 14.17
CA GLN A 61 -15.19 5.08 15.36
C GLN A 61 -14.64 3.77 15.94
N GLU A 62 -15.41 2.68 15.91
CA GLU A 62 -14.94 1.37 16.36
C GLU A 62 -13.85 0.83 15.44
N ARG A 63 -14.02 0.96 14.12
CA ARG A 63 -12.97 0.62 13.16
C ARG A 63 -11.70 1.46 13.40
N GLY A 64 -11.86 2.75 13.71
CA GLY A 64 -10.75 3.61 14.09
C GLY A 64 -10.03 3.16 15.38
N ARG A 65 -10.77 2.75 16.41
CA ARG A 65 -10.17 2.19 17.64
C ARG A 65 -9.38 0.92 17.35
N ARG A 66 -9.89 0.03 16.50
CA ARG A 66 -9.19 -1.19 16.08
C ARG A 66 -7.94 -0.91 15.28
N LEU A 67 -7.96 0.08 14.36
CA LEU A 67 -6.75 0.52 13.65
C LEU A 67 -5.68 1.03 14.62
N ARG A 68 -6.07 1.79 15.66
CA ARG A 68 -5.14 2.25 16.69
C ARG A 68 -4.53 1.10 17.50
N ALA A 69 -5.36 0.17 17.92
CA ALA A 69 -4.90 -1.01 18.66
C ALA A 69 -3.97 -1.88 17.81
N LEU A 70 -4.29 -2.06 16.51
CA LEU A 70 -3.44 -2.78 15.57
C LEU A 70 -2.09 -2.07 15.36
N ALA A 71 -2.09 -0.74 15.22
CA ALA A 71 -0.86 0.04 15.12
C ALA A 71 0.04 -0.14 16.34
N GLN A 72 -0.54 -0.14 17.54
CA GLN A 72 0.18 -0.39 18.78
C GLN A 72 0.74 -1.81 18.84
N TYR A 73 -0.08 -2.81 18.50
CA TYR A 73 0.34 -4.22 18.45
C TYR A 73 1.52 -4.47 17.51
N LEU A 74 1.46 -3.86 16.31
CA LEU A 74 2.55 -3.94 15.32
C LEU A 74 3.80 -3.19 15.79
N SER A 75 3.65 -2.01 16.44
CA SER A 75 4.78 -1.25 16.97
C SER A 75 5.60 -2.04 17.99
N GLU A 76 4.94 -2.84 18.82
CA GLU A 76 5.60 -3.69 19.83
C GLU A 76 6.34 -4.88 19.20
N ARG A 77 6.02 -5.26 17.95
CA ARG A 77 6.54 -6.46 17.25
C ARG A 77 7.37 -6.15 16.00
N LYS A 78 7.59 -4.89 15.69
CA LYS A 78 8.24 -4.43 14.45
C LYS A 78 9.68 -4.92 14.26
N GLU A 79 10.39 -5.27 15.33
CA GLU A 79 11.78 -5.75 15.23
C GLU A 79 11.89 -7.07 14.44
N ALA A 80 10.87 -7.92 14.47
CA ALA A 80 10.84 -9.12 13.63
C ALA A 80 10.72 -8.76 12.14
N LEU A 81 9.91 -7.77 11.81
CA LEU A 81 9.78 -7.24 10.44
C LEU A 81 11.08 -6.56 9.98
N TYR A 82 11.77 -5.83 10.85
CA TYR A 82 13.07 -5.22 10.52
C TYR A 82 14.12 -6.25 10.16
N ARG A 83 14.21 -7.35 10.92
CA ARG A 83 15.16 -8.44 10.61
C ARG A 83 14.84 -9.09 9.27
N LEU A 84 13.56 -9.35 9.02
CA LEU A 84 13.14 -9.94 7.75
C LEU A 84 13.35 -8.99 6.57
N TYR A 85 13.22 -7.70 6.81
CA TYR A 85 13.41 -6.66 5.80
C TYR A 85 14.84 -6.63 5.23
N ALA A 86 15.84 -7.01 6.00
CA ALA A 86 17.22 -7.07 5.53
C ALA A 86 17.38 -7.95 4.29
N THR A 87 16.60 -9.03 4.17
CA THR A 87 16.62 -9.91 3.00
C THR A 87 16.10 -9.27 1.70
N THR A 88 15.52 -8.09 1.80
CA THR A 88 15.11 -7.28 0.64
C THR A 88 16.23 -6.38 0.10
N GLY A 89 17.43 -6.47 0.65
CA GLY A 89 18.57 -5.58 0.37
C GLY A 89 18.42 -4.19 1.01
N GLY A 90 17.43 -4.01 1.88
CA GLY A 90 17.19 -2.76 2.58
C GLY A 90 17.95 -2.66 3.90
N THR A 91 18.44 -1.46 4.21
CA THR A 91 19.07 -1.16 5.50
C THR A 91 18.04 -1.10 6.63
N ARG A 92 18.50 -1.09 7.90
CA ARG A 92 17.61 -0.85 9.05
C ARG A 92 16.88 0.50 8.96
N ARG A 93 17.50 1.52 8.36
CA ARG A 93 16.88 2.81 8.11
C ARG A 93 15.76 2.71 7.08
N ASP A 94 15.95 1.92 6.04
CA ASP A 94 14.93 1.67 5.03
C ASP A 94 13.74 0.89 5.60
N ALA A 95 14.03 -0.10 6.48
CA ALA A 95 13.00 -0.80 7.23
C ALA A 95 12.18 0.15 8.13
N TRP A 96 12.84 1.12 8.78
CA TRP A 96 12.15 2.14 9.56
C TRP A 96 11.22 2.99 8.69
N TYR A 97 11.66 3.43 7.52
CA TYR A 97 10.77 4.18 6.60
C TYR A 97 9.53 3.37 6.20
N ASP A 98 9.69 2.09 5.91
CA ASP A 98 8.59 1.24 5.45
C ASP A 98 7.69 0.80 6.61
N VAL A 99 8.26 0.23 7.65
CA VAL A 99 7.50 -0.36 8.76
C VAL A 99 6.86 0.72 9.62
N ASP A 100 7.65 1.69 10.13
CA ASP A 100 7.10 2.74 10.99
C ASP A 100 6.21 3.71 10.20
N GLY A 101 6.55 4.00 8.93
CA GLY A 101 5.70 4.78 8.05
C GLY A 101 4.35 4.12 7.83
N GLY A 102 4.32 2.81 7.52
CA GLY A 102 3.09 2.05 7.38
C GLY A 102 2.26 2.00 8.67
N ILE A 103 2.89 1.76 9.83
CA ILE A 103 2.22 1.81 11.13
C ILE A 103 1.66 3.22 11.41
N GLY A 104 2.40 4.26 11.04
CA GLY A 104 1.97 5.66 11.13
C GLY A 104 0.67 5.94 10.37
N VAL A 105 0.47 5.30 9.21
CA VAL A 105 -0.78 5.41 8.45
C VAL A 105 -1.97 4.86 9.23
N LEU A 106 -1.82 3.75 9.94
CA LEU A 106 -2.89 3.22 10.81
C LEU A 106 -3.29 4.22 11.89
N TYR A 107 -2.31 4.90 12.53
CA TYR A 107 -2.59 5.96 13.50
C TYR A 107 -3.29 7.16 12.86
N THR A 108 -2.90 7.55 11.64
CA THR A 108 -3.53 8.65 10.91
C THR A 108 -5.01 8.38 10.65
N TYR A 109 -5.35 7.21 10.10
CA TYR A 109 -6.75 6.84 9.84
C TYR A 109 -7.55 6.60 11.13
N SER A 110 -6.92 6.09 12.18
CA SER A 110 -7.53 6.04 13.52
C SER A 110 -7.89 7.44 14.04
N SER A 111 -7.02 8.41 13.83
CA SER A 111 -7.28 9.80 14.25
C SER A 111 -8.39 10.44 13.42
N LEU A 112 -8.40 10.21 12.10
CA LEU A 112 -9.45 10.66 11.21
C LEU A 112 -10.83 10.12 11.64
N ALA A 113 -10.89 8.85 12.02
CA ALA A 113 -12.12 8.19 12.44
C ALA A 113 -12.84 8.87 13.60
N ARG A 114 -12.10 9.59 14.47
CA ARG A 114 -12.69 10.32 15.61
C ARG A 114 -13.62 11.45 15.20
N ASN A 115 -13.42 11.98 13.99
CA ASN A 115 -14.21 13.07 13.43
C ASN A 115 -15.35 12.58 12.51
N LEU A 116 -15.47 11.25 12.35
CA LEU A 116 -16.55 10.65 11.54
C LEU A 116 -17.75 10.29 12.43
N PRO A 117 -18.96 10.16 11.82
CA PRO A 117 -20.16 9.72 12.55
C PRO A 117 -19.98 8.35 13.20
N GLU A 118 -20.81 8.04 14.18
CA GLU A 118 -20.75 6.72 14.85
C GLU A 118 -21.13 5.57 13.91
N GLY A 119 -22.07 5.78 12.98
CA GLY A 119 -22.58 4.76 12.06
C GLY A 119 -21.64 4.45 10.89
N ASN A 120 -22.27 4.06 9.77
CA ASN A 120 -21.59 3.67 8.51
C ASN A 120 -21.90 4.62 7.34
N LEU A 121 -22.68 5.63 7.56
CA LEU A 121 -23.06 6.63 6.56
C LEU A 121 -22.38 7.95 6.87
N LEU A 122 -21.83 8.59 5.84
CA LEU A 122 -21.21 9.91 5.95
C LEU A 122 -22.09 10.92 5.21
N PRO A 123 -22.93 11.68 5.93
CA PRO A 123 -23.63 12.79 5.32
C PRO A 123 -22.66 13.89 4.94
N GLU A 124 -22.74 14.38 3.72
CA GLU A 124 -22.03 15.57 3.24
C GLU A 124 -22.94 16.77 3.44
N ASP A 125 -22.39 17.89 3.85
CA ASP A 125 -23.04 19.20 3.99
C ASP A 125 -24.46 19.21 4.62
N ASP A 126 -25.06 20.41 4.67
CA ASP A 126 -26.42 20.62 5.08
C ASP A 126 -27.42 20.30 3.96
N PHE A 127 -28.71 20.32 4.29
CA PHE A 127 -29.74 20.15 3.30
C PHE A 127 -29.72 21.30 2.27
N LEU A 128 -29.71 20.96 0.99
CA LEU A 128 -29.75 21.88 -0.12
C LEU A 128 -31.22 22.14 -0.49
N PRO A 129 -31.70 23.42 -0.56
CA PRO A 129 -33.02 23.71 -1.01
C PRO A 129 -33.18 23.42 -2.51
N LEU A 130 -34.17 22.61 -2.86
CA LEU A 130 -34.52 22.26 -4.23
C LEU A 130 -35.81 22.93 -4.68
N SER A 131 -36.53 23.61 -3.76
CA SER A 131 -37.70 24.49 -4.04
C SER A 131 -37.52 25.83 -3.33
N LYS A 132 -38.22 26.87 -3.85
CA LYS A 132 -38.16 28.23 -3.28
C LYS A 132 -38.78 28.33 -1.88
N ASP A 133 -39.75 27.51 -1.59
CA ASP A 133 -40.47 27.46 -0.31
C ASP A 133 -39.87 26.48 0.69
N LEU A 134 -38.72 25.89 0.38
CA LEU A 134 -38.03 24.90 1.18
C LEU A 134 -38.80 23.60 1.46
N SER A 135 -39.93 23.39 0.76
CA SER A 135 -40.73 22.16 0.91
C SER A 135 -40.04 20.92 0.33
N PHE A 136 -39.06 21.12 -0.59
CA PHE A 136 -38.27 20.08 -1.19
C PHE A 136 -36.78 20.37 -0.98
N GLN A 137 -36.10 19.46 -0.31
CA GLN A 137 -34.69 19.58 0.02
C GLN A 137 -33.98 18.25 -0.27
N GLY A 138 -32.69 18.32 -0.61
CA GLY A 138 -31.85 17.18 -0.84
C GLY A 138 -30.58 17.20 0.02
N ARG A 139 -30.02 16.04 0.31
CA ARG A 139 -28.73 15.89 0.98
C ARG A 139 -27.96 14.73 0.39
N HIS A 140 -26.65 14.91 0.15
CA HIS A 140 -25.79 13.82 -0.23
C HIS A 140 -25.39 12.98 1.00
N VAL A 141 -25.40 11.67 0.83
CA VAL A 141 -24.93 10.72 1.86
C VAL A 141 -24.02 9.71 1.21
N LEU A 142 -22.76 9.68 1.62
CA LEU A 142 -21.82 8.64 1.20
C LEU A 142 -22.11 7.35 1.96
N ALA A 143 -22.28 6.26 1.22
CA ALA A 143 -22.54 4.93 1.74
C ALA A 143 -21.48 3.95 1.22
N PRO A 144 -21.13 2.91 2.01
CA PRO A 144 -20.23 1.87 1.55
C PRO A 144 -20.76 1.14 0.31
N LYS A 145 -19.91 0.89 -0.68
CA LYS A 145 -20.29 0.20 -1.94
C LYS A 145 -20.68 -1.27 -1.76
N GLY A 146 -20.26 -1.90 -0.65
CA GLY A 146 -20.57 -3.31 -0.36
C GLY A 146 -19.69 -4.34 -1.08
N GLY A 147 -18.63 -3.90 -1.76
CA GLY A 147 -17.62 -4.75 -2.39
C GLY A 147 -16.35 -4.88 -1.57
N ILE A 148 -15.32 -5.47 -2.19
CA ILE A 148 -13.98 -5.58 -1.62
C ILE A 148 -13.01 -4.60 -2.27
N THR A 149 -11.85 -4.42 -1.63
CA THR A 149 -10.69 -3.77 -2.24
C THR A 149 -9.61 -4.80 -2.55
N VAL A 150 -9.21 -4.92 -3.80
CA VAL A 150 -8.03 -5.68 -4.22
C VAL A 150 -6.84 -4.72 -4.23
N GLN A 151 -5.81 -5.03 -3.45
CA GLN A 151 -4.68 -4.15 -3.23
C GLN A 151 -3.41 -4.77 -3.80
N ILE A 152 -3.03 -4.36 -5.01
CA ILE A 152 -1.82 -4.85 -5.70
C ILE A 152 -0.68 -3.90 -5.36
N ASN A 153 0.27 -4.38 -4.58
CA ASN A 153 1.33 -3.57 -4.00
C ASN A 153 2.66 -3.74 -4.75
N ALA A 154 3.45 -2.68 -4.78
CA ALA A 154 4.81 -2.69 -5.32
C ALA A 154 5.79 -3.36 -4.34
N PHE A 155 6.97 -3.73 -4.86
CA PHE A 155 8.00 -4.43 -4.07
C PHE A 155 8.77 -3.54 -3.10
N ASN A 156 8.85 -2.25 -3.38
CA ASN A 156 9.74 -1.33 -2.68
C ASN A 156 9.29 -0.96 -1.25
N PHE A 157 7.96 -1.02 -0.98
CA PHE A 157 7.38 -0.75 0.33
C PHE A 157 6.37 -1.85 0.71
N PRO A 158 6.84 -3.08 1.03
CA PRO A 158 5.95 -4.21 1.31
C PRO A 158 5.04 -4.03 2.53
N VAL A 159 5.47 -3.26 3.53
CA VAL A 159 4.70 -2.96 4.74
C VAL A 159 3.84 -1.73 4.56
N TRP A 160 4.45 -0.58 4.22
CA TRP A 160 3.70 0.66 3.99
C TRP A 160 2.66 0.49 2.88
N GLY A 161 3.07 -0.03 1.72
CA GLY A 161 2.17 -0.18 0.56
C GLY A 161 0.94 -1.05 0.85
N LEU A 162 1.05 -2.02 1.77
CA LEU A 162 -0.10 -2.79 2.24
C LEU A 162 -0.94 -1.96 3.22
N LEU A 163 -0.33 -1.37 4.24
CA LEU A 163 -1.03 -0.68 5.31
C LEU A 163 -1.70 0.61 4.85
N GLU A 164 -1.12 1.36 3.89
CA GLU A 164 -1.71 2.59 3.33
C GLU A 164 -3.01 2.35 2.56
N LYS A 165 -3.17 1.15 1.96
CA LYS A 165 -4.39 0.77 1.27
C LYS A 165 -5.37 0.06 2.21
N PHE A 166 -4.85 -0.73 3.15
CA PHE A 166 -5.65 -1.43 4.15
C PHE A 166 -6.39 -0.45 5.08
N ALA A 167 -5.69 0.53 5.66
CA ALA A 167 -6.27 1.43 6.66
C ALA A 167 -7.52 2.19 6.16
N PRO A 168 -7.48 2.90 5.00
CA PRO A 168 -8.67 3.56 4.47
C PRO A 168 -9.76 2.57 4.06
N SER A 169 -9.40 1.42 3.46
CA SER A 169 -10.35 0.38 3.08
C SER A 169 -11.10 -0.16 4.30
N PHE A 170 -10.38 -0.50 5.35
CA PHE A 170 -10.95 -0.97 6.61
C PHE A 170 -11.86 0.07 7.23
N LEU A 171 -11.42 1.35 7.29
CA LEU A 171 -12.22 2.44 7.81
C LEU A 171 -13.48 2.68 6.97
N ALA A 172 -13.40 2.57 5.64
CA ALA A 172 -14.52 2.70 4.72
C ALA A 172 -15.41 1.45 4.62
N ARG A 173 -15.21 0.45 5.48
CA ARG A 173 -15.97 -0.81 5.48
C ARG A 173 -15.78 -1.67 4.22
N ALA A 174 -14.64 -1.60 3.58
CA ALA A 174 -14.31 -2.43 2.42
C ALA A 174 -13.30 -3.51 2.83
N PRO A 175 -13.67 -4.80 2.85
CA PRO A 175 -12.73 -5.87 3.09
C PRO A 175 -11.58 -5.83 2.08
N ALA A 176 -10.37 -6.15 2.53
CA ALA A 176 -9.17 -6.08 1.73
C ALA A 176 -8.69 -7.47 1.29
N LEU A 177 -8.33 -7.61 0.02
CA LEU A 177 -7.53 -8.71 -0.50
C LEU A 177 -6.19 -8.13 -0.96
N ALA A 178 -5.17 -8.30 -0.15
CA ALA A 178 -3.83 -7.79 -0.42
C ALA A 178 -3.05 -8.76 -1.32
N LYS A 179 -2.41 -8.23 -2.36
CA LYS A 179 -1.55 -8.97 -3.27
C LYS A 179 -0.19 -8.29 -3.35
N PRO A 180 0.82 -8.75 -2.60
CA PRO A 180 2.16 -8.19 -2.63
C PRO A 180 2.90 -8.50 -3.92
N ALA A 181 3.94 -7.73 -4.21
CA ALA A 181 4.89 -8.08 -5.27
C ALA A 181 5.71 -9.31 -4.87
N THR A 182 6.00 -10.16 -5.85
CA THR A 182 6.74 -11.42 -5.63
C THR A 182 8.06 -11.25 -4.86
N PRO A 183 8.95 -10.30 -5.19
CA PRO A 183 10.27 -10.20 -4.54
C PRO A 183 10.21 -9.99 -3.02
N THR A 184 9.14 -9.38 -2.51
CA THR A 184 8.99 -9.03 -1.10
C THR A 184 7.74 -9.66 -0.46
N ALA A 185 7.18 -10.68 -1.10
CA ALA A 185 5.97 -11.35 -0.62
C ALA A 185 6.13 -11.99 0.76
N HIS A 186 7.33 -12.44 1.12
CA HIS A 186 7.65 -13.01 2.43
C HIS A 186 7.51 -11.98 3.57
N VAL A 187 7.87 -10.71 3.32
CA VAL A 187 7.67 -9.63 4.31
C VAL A 187 6.17 -9.34 4.48
N ALA A 188 5.43 -9.29 3.38
CA ALA A 188 3.99 -9.06 3.42
C ALA A 188 3.23 -10.23 4.09
N GLU A 189 3.63 -11.48 3.86
CA GLU A 189 3.07 -12.65 4.56
C GLU A 189 3.30 -12.55 6.07
N ALA A 190 4.54 -12.25 6.50
CA ALA A 190 4.86 -12.09 7.91
C ALA A 190 4.07 -10.95 8.56
N LEU A 191 3.91 -9.82 7.86
CA LEU A 191 3.06 -8.73 8.31
C LEU A 191 1.61 -9.17 8.52
N VAL A 192 1.01 -9.84 7.51
CA VAL A 192 -0.39 -10.29 7.59
C VAL A 192 -0.57 -11.33 8.69
N ARG A 193 0.39 -12.25 8.89
CA ARG A 193 0.37 -13.18 10.04
C ARG A 193 0.30 -12.42 11.35
N THR A 194 1.19 -11.46 11.55
CA THR A 194 1.22 -10.63 12.76
C THR A 194 -0.08 -9.83 12.93
N MET A 195 -0.66 -9.29 11.85
CA MET A 195 -1.94 -8.58 11.90
C MET A 195 -3.08 -9.50 12.35
N LEU A 196 -3.15 -10.72 11.83
CA LEU A 196 -4.20 -11.71 12.17
C LEU A 196 -4.03 -12.25 13.60
N GLU A 197 -2.80 -12.51 14.03
CA GLU A 197 -2.47 -12.94 15.41
C GLU A 197 -2.90 -11.93 16.46
N SER A 198 -3.08 -10.67 16.13
CA SER A 198 -3.59 -9.66 17.05
C SER A 198 -5.01 -9.93 17.54
N GLY A 199 -5.81 -10.71 16.81
CA GLY A 199 -7.24 -10.93 17.08
C GLY A 199 -8.12 -9.69 16.93
N LEU A 200 -7.56 -8.57 16.44
CA LEU A 200 -8.27 -7.28 16.31
C LEU A 200 -9.10 -7.15 15.04
N LEU A 201 -8.75 -7.94 14.01
CA LEU A 201 -9.40 -7.87 12.71
C LEU A 201 -10.63 -8.77 12.68
N PRO A 202 -11.80 -8.26 12.26
CA PRO A 202 -12.97 -9.08 12.04
C PRO A 202 -12.71 -10.13 10.93
N GLU A 203 -13.36 -11.26 11.05
CA GLU A 203 -13.29 -12.31 10.04
C GLU A 203 -13.60 -11.75 8.64
N GLY A 204 -12.80 -12.13 7.65
CA GLY A 204 -12.95 -11.69 6.27
C GLY A 204 -12.56 -10.25 5.95
N SER A 205 -12.19 -9.46 6.95
CA SER A 205 -11.78 -8.06 6.71
C SER A 205 -10.43 -7.93 6.01
N LEU A 206 -9.58 -8.95 6.09
CA LEU A 206 -8.28 -9.02 5.42
C LEU A 206 -8.05 -10.41 4.85
N GLN A 207 -7.62 -10.48 3.61
CA GLN A 207 -7.12 -11.67 2.92
C GLN A 207 -5.78 -11.34 2.26
N LEU A 208 -4.96 -12.36 2.01
CA LEU A 208 -3.67 -12.25 1.34
C LEU A 208 -3.60 -13.24 0.18
N LEU A 209 -3.22 -12.79 -1.00
CA LEU A 209 -2.92 -13.62 -2.17
C LEU A 209 -1.45 -13.48 -2.55
N VAL A 210 -0.64 -14.51 -2.34
CA VAL A 210 0.75 -14.55 -2.80
C VAL A 210 0.86 -15.25 -4.14
N GLY A 211 1.50 -14.60 -5.11
CA GLY A 211 1.62 -15.10 -6.48
C GLY A 211 0.88 -14.24 -7.50
N SER A 212 0.43 -14.85 -8.59
CA SER A 212 -0.32 -14.17 -9.66
C SER A 212 -1.74 -13.83 -9.23
N VAL A 213 -2.34 -12.81 -9.83
CA VAL A 213 -3.78 -12.52 -9.64
C VAL A 213 -4.70 -13.58 -10.26
N GLY A 214 -4.17 -14.41 -11.19
CA GLY A 214 -4.98 -15.41 -11.90
C GLY A 214 -6.19 -14.78 -12.56
N ASP A 215 -7.34 -15.42 -12.38
CA ASP A 215 -8.67 -15.01 -12.85
C ASP A 215 -9.49 -14.23 -11.81
N LEU A 216 -8.83 -13.68 -10.78
CA LEU A 216 -9.48 -12.92 -9.70
C LEU A 216 -10.34 -11.77 -10.23
N PHE A 217 -9.87 -11.08 -11.28
CA PHE A 217 -10.61 -9.95 -11.84
C PHE A 217 -11.92 -10.37 -12.53
N ASP A 218 -12.06 -11.64 -12.94
CA ASP A 218 -13.33 -12.14 -13.50
C ASP A 218 -14.47 -12.10 -12.48
N ALA A 219 -14.16 -12.14 -11.18
CA ALA A 219 -15.13 -12.09 -10.11
C ALA A 219 -15.51 -10.65 -9.68
N LEU A 220 -14.81 -9.62 -10.21
CA LEU A 220 -15.03 -8.23 -9.80
C LEU A 220 -16.17 -7.58 -10.59
N ASP A 221 -16.91 -6.70 -9.90
CA ASP A 221 -17.99 -5.89 -10.46
C ASP A 221 -17.98 -4.44 -9.92
N HIS A 222 -19.01 -3.66 -10.23
CA HIS A 222 -19.16 -2.24 -9.85
C HIS A 222 -19.04 -1.96 -8.35
N ARG A 223 -19.21 -2.95 -7.49
CA ARG A 223 -19.05 -2.81 -6.02
C ARG A 223 -17.59 -2.76 -5.62
N ASP A 224 -16.70 -3.36 -6.40
CA ASP A 224 -15.30 -3.55 -6.03
C ASP A 224 -14.39 -2.44 -6.49
N SER A 225 -13.23 -2.40 -5.87
CA SER A 225 -12.17 -1.46 -6.24
C SER A 225 -10.82 -2.15 -6.28
N VAL A 226 -10.01 -1.82 -7.26
CA VAL A 226 -8.61 -2.28 -7.37
C VAL A 226 -7.70 -1.08 -7.19
N PHE A 227 -6.81 -1.15 -6.21
CA PHE A 227 -5.76 -0.17 -5.96
C PHE A 227 -4.42 -0.79 -6.35
N PHE A 228 -3.83 -0.27 -7.39
CA PHE A 228 -2.59 -0.76 -7.97
C PHE A 228 -1.46 0.23 -7.73
N THR A 229 -0.31 -0.27 -7.26
CA THR A 229 0.95 0.47 -7.26
C THR A 229 2.00 -0.34 -8.00
N GLY A 230 2.61 0.23 -9.05
CA GLY A 230 3.61 -0.46 -9.87
C GLY A 230 3.96 0.28 -11.15
N SER A 231 4.36 -0.47 -12.19
CA SER A 231 4.72 0.14 -13.48
C SER A 231 3.50 0.57 -14.30
N LYS A 232 3.66 1.67 -15.05
CA LYS A 232 2.63 2.14 -15.99
C LYS A 232 2.24 1.06 -17.00
N ALA A 233 3.19 0.31 -17.53
CA ALA A 233 2.91 -0.76 -18.50
C ALA A 233 1.98 -1.83 -17.92
N THR A 234 2.18 -2.21 -16.65
CA THR A 234 1.28 -3.14 -15.94
C THR A 234 -0.07 -2.50 -15.68
N ALA A 235 -0.13 -1.26 -15.21
CA ALA A 235 -1.37 -0.53 -14.99
C ALA A 235 -2.23 -0.45 -16.26
N ASP A 236 -1.63 -0.09 -17.41
CA ASP A 236 -2.31 0.02 -18.71
C ASP A 236 -2.84 -1.34 -19.18
N ARG A 237 -2.10 -2.42 -18.94
CA ARG A 237 -2.54 -3.78 -19.25
C ARG A 237 -3.74 -4.19 -18.38
N LEU A 238 -3.66 -3.98 -17.09
CA LEU A 238 -4.72 -4.35 -16.14
C LEU A 238 -5.99 -3.56 -16.40
N ARG A 239 -5.89 -2.25 -16.64
CA ARG A 239 -7.03 -1.35 -16.89
C ARG A 239 -7.91 -1.78 -18.08
N ARG A 240 -7.35 -2.56 -19.02
CA ARG A 240 -8.09 -3.06 -20.19
C ARG A 240 -8.95 -4.28 -19.90
N HIS A 241 -8.91 -4.80 -18.66
CA HIS A 241 -9.70 -5.95 -18.29
C HIS A 241 -11.20 -5.63 -18.28
N PRO A 242 -12.10 -6.56 -18.74
CA PRO A 242 -13.54 -6.36 -18.76
C PRO A 242 -14.17 -5.96 -17.41
N ALA A 243 -13.56 -6.37 -16.30
CA ALA A 243 -14.00 -5.93 -14.96
C ALA A 243 -14.10 -4.41 -14.83
N PHE A 244 -13.18 -3.67 -15.46
CA PHE A 244 -13.10 -2.21 -15.39
C PHE A 244 -13.85 -1.52 -16.52
N LEU A 245 -13.81 -2.09 -17.73
CA LEU A 245 -14.42 -1.48 -18.92
C LEU A 245 -15.92 -1.75 -19.03
N GLU A 246 -16.38 -2.93 -18.60
CA GLU A 246 -17.74 -3.41 -18.84
C GLU A 246 -18.55 -3.58 -17.54
N ARG A 247 -17.91 -4.12 -16.48
CA ARG A 247 -18.60 -4.43 -15.22
C ARG A 247 -18.51 -3.32 -14.15
N GLY A 248 -17.80 -2.23 -14.46
CA GLY A 248 -17.79 -1.02 -13.64
C GLY A 248 -16.98 -1.10 -12.35
N ALA A 249 -16.09 -2.10 -12.19
CA ALA A 249 -15.15 -2.11 -11.08
C ALA A 249 -14.23 -0.88 -11.15
N LEU A 250 -13.95 -0.25 -10.01
CA LEU A 250 -13.07 0.91 -9.97
C LEU A 250 -11.61 0.46 -10.07
N PHE A 251 -10.82 1.12 -10.93
CA PHE A 251 -9.37 0.92 -11.01
C PHE A 251 -8.63 2.22 -10.75
N ASN A 252 -7.91 2.26 -9.63
CA ASN A 252 -7.01 3.35 -9.27
C ASN A 252 -5.57 2.86 -9.39
N ALA A 253 -4.71 3.63 -10.05
CA ALA A 253 -3.30 3.26 -10.25
C ALA A 253 -2.37 4.42 -9.88
N GLU A 254 -1.45 4.12 -8.98
CA GLU A 254 -0.22 4.87 -8.77
C GLU A 254 0.88 4.19 -9.58
N ALA A 255 1.36 4.85 -10.63
CA ALA A 255 2.29 4.23 -11.57
C ALA A 255 3.31 5.24 -12.06
N ASP A 256 4.58 4.84 -11.97
CA ASP A 256 5.76 5.58 -12.38
C ASP A 256 5.85 7.01 -11.82
N SER A 257 7.03 7.58 -11.78
CA SER A 257 7.23 8.97 -11.40
C SER A 257 8.53 9.52 -11.98
N LEU A 258 8.56 10.82 -12.24
CA LEU A 258 9.73 11.56 -12.72
C LEU A 258 9.88 12.85 -11.92
N ASN A 259 10.10 12.72 -10.62
CA ASN A 259 10.16 13.86 -9.70
C ASN A 259 11.34 14.78 -10.02
N PRO A 260 11.10 16.06 -10.28
CA PRO A 260 12.16 17.04 -10.48
C PRO A 260 12.59 17.69 -9.18
N ALA A 261 13.87 18.08 -9.10
CA ALA A 261 14.37 19.09 -8.17
C ALA A 261 14.87 20.30 -8.97
N ILE A 262 14.55 21.48 -8.52
CA ILE A 262 14.85 22.72 -9.25
C ILE A 262 15.64 23.65 -8.34
N LEU A 263 16.87 24.03 -8.77
CA LEU A 263 17.64 25.08 -8.14
C LEU A 263 17.27 26.43 -8.78
N GLY A 264 16.76 27.36 -7.99
CA GLY A 264 16.43 28.70 -8.49
C GLY A 264 17.66 29.51 -8.86
N GLU A 265 17.50 30.48 -9.78
CA GLU A 265 18.61 31.35 -10.23
C GLU A 265 19.27 32.16 -9.09
N LYS A 266 18.49 32.54 -8.09
CA LYS A 266 18.95 33.31 -6.93
C LYS A 266 19.36 32.45 -5.73
N ALA A 267 19.49 31.13 -5.91
CA ALA A 267 19.86 30.26 -4.82
C ALA A 267 21.24 30.58 -4.26
N THR A 268 21.34 30.59 -2.94
CA THR A 268 22.58 30.77 -2.21
C THR A 268 23.48 29.54 -2.25
N GLU A 269 24.73 29.62 -1.84
CA GLU A 269 25.65 28.49 -1.72
C GLU A 269 25.12 27.45 -0.67
N GLU A 270 24.47 27.94 0.39
CA GLU A 270 23.85 27.06 1.39
C GLU A 270 22.70 26.23 0.79
N GLU A 271 21.83 26.88 0.01
CA GLU A 271 20.71 26.19 -0.67
C GLU A 271 21.20 25.20 -1.72
N LEU A 272 22.26 25.52 -2.47
CA LEU A 272 22.92 24.58 -3.38
C LEU A 272 23.47 23.38 -2.61
N SER A 273 24.17 23.61 -1.50
CA SER A 273 24.72 22.55 -0.65
C SER A 273 23.60 21.67 -0.05
N ARG A 274 22.47 22.25 0.35
CA ARG A 274 21.29 21.54 0.84
C ARG A 274 20.66 20.70 -0.25
N LEU A 275 20.48 21.24 -1.45
CA LEU A 275 19.97 20.48 -2.60
C LEU A 275 20.88 19.29 -2.95
N ALA A 276 22.21 19.49 -2.95
CA ALA A 276 23.17 18.41 -3.16
C ALA A 276 23.04 17.29 -2.11
N GLN A 277 22.73 17.66 -0.87
CA GLN A 277 22.45 16.70 0.20
C GLN A 277 21.17 15.91 -0.06
N GLU A 278 20.08 16.57 -0.43
CA GLU A 278 18.80 15.93 -0.75
C GLU A 278 18.94 14.97 -1.93
N ILE A 279 19.62 15.37 -3.00
CA ILE A 279 19.89 14.53 -4.17
C ILE A 279 20.65 13.26 -3.74
N ALA A 280 21.72 13.41 -2.96
CA ALA A 280 22.51 12.27 -2.49
C ALA A 280 21.69 11.32 -1.60
N GLN A 281 20.86 11.88 -0.68
CA GLN A 281 20.00 11.08 0.18
C GLN A 281 18.95 10.30 -0.64
N GLU A 282 18.31 10.95 -1.61
CA GLU A 282 17.29 10.31 -2.45
C GLU A 282 17.85 9.18 -3.34
N LEU A 283 19.12 9.26 -3.71
CA LEU A 283 19.81 8.18 -4.43
C LEU A 283 20.10 6.96 -3.54
N VAL A 284 20.23 7.16 -2.24
CA VAL A 284 20.63 6.11 -1.28
C VAL A 284 19.43 5.44 -0.62
N ILE A 285 18.45 6.23 -0.18
CA ILE A 285 17.26 5.69 0.51
C ILE A 285 16.58 4.65 -0.38
N LYS A 286 16.45 3.43 0.15
CA LYS A 286 15.90 2.27 -0.58
C LYS A 286 16.64 2.02 -1.92
N THR A 287 17.96 2.29 -1.98
CA THR A 287 18.74 2.22 -3.22
C THR A 287 18.11 3.01 -4.38
N GLY A 288 17.53 4.18 -4.08
CA GLY A 288 16.84 5.02 -5.06
C GLY A 288 15.50 4.46 -5.55
N GLN A 289 14.94 3.44 -4.89
CA GLN A 289 13.70 2.77 -5.33
C GLN A 289 12.42 3.40 -4.77
N ARG A 290 12.48 4.65 -4.27
CA ARG A 290 11.28 5.37 -3.84
C ARG A 290 10.53 5.95 -5.04
N CYS A 291 9.19 5.93 -4.99
CA CYS A 291 8.36 6.64 -5.97
C CYS A 291 8.60 8.15 -5.96
N THR A 292 8.98 8.71 -4.80
CA THR A 292 9.30 10.14 -4.62
C THR A 292 10.75 10.50 -4.93
N ALA A 293 11.63 9.54 -5.27
CA ALA A 293 13.04 9.80 -5.52
C ALA A 293 13.25 10.84 -6.64
N ILE A 294 14.18 11.76 -6.43
CA ILE A 294 14.57 12.75 -7.43
C ILE A 294 15.15 12.03 -8.66
N ARG A 295 14.52 12.22 -9.82
CA ARG A 295 14.93 11.61 -11.10
C ARG A 295 15.50 12.63 -12.08
N ARG A 296 15.20 13.90 -11.90
CA ARG A 296 15.65 15.01 -12.74
C ARG A 296 16.05 16.18 -11.87
N VAL A 297 17.15 16.83 -12.24
CA VAL A 297 17.62 18.03 -11.56
C VAL A 297 17.76 19.12 -12.59
N PHE A 298 17.15 20.27 -12.33
CA PHE A 298 17.28 21.49 -13.13
C PHE A 298 18.04 22.53 -12.32
N ALA A 299 19.11 23.07 -12.89
CA ALA A 299 19.89 24.12 -12.27
C ALA A 299 20.34 25.14 -13.33
N PRO A 300 20.59 26.40 -12.96
CA PRO A 300 21.23 27.39 -13.84
C PRO A 300 22.55 26.83 -14.37
N LYS A 301 22.86 27.13 -15.65
CA LYS A 301 24.01 26.55 -16.35
C LYS A 301 25.32 26.80 -15.63
N ASP A 302 25.50 27.98 -15.08
CA ASP A 302 26.67 28.41 -14.32
C ASP A 302 26.79 27.77 -12.94
N ARG A 303 25.69 27.19 -12.40
CA ARG A 303 25.64 26.54 -11.09
C ARG A 303 25.72 25.01 -11.18
N LEU A 304 25.53 24.43 -12.36
CA LEU A 304 25.40 23.00 -12.55
C LEU A 304 26.67 22.23 -12.12
N GLU A 305 27.85 22.71 -12.49
CA GLU A 305 29.11 22.05 -12.14
C GLU A 305 29.36 22.05 -10.62
N ALA A 306 29.07 23.16 -9.95
CA ALA A 306 29.17 23.25 -8.49
C ALA A 306 28.22 22.28 -7.79
N LEU A 307 26.97 22.16 -8.26
CA LEU A 307 25.98 21.23 -7.74
C LEU A 307 26.42 19.76 -7.93
N LEU A 308 26.92 19.42 -9.11
CA LEU A 308 27.44 18.06 -9.40
C LEU A 308 28.59 17.70 -8.48
N LYS A 309 29.60 18.57 -8.33
CA LYS A 309 30.74 18.35 -7.41
C LYS A 309 30.31 18.19 -5.96
N ALA A 310 29.37 19.03 -5.50
CA ALA A 310 28.83 18.96 -4.15
C ALA A 310 28.07 17.65 -3.90
N THR A 311 27.30 17.17 -4.89
CA THR A 311 26.58 15.89 -4.82
C THR A 311 27.55 14.72 -4.82
N GLN A 312 28.52 14.72 -5.73
CA GLN A 312 29.55 13.67 -5.84
C GLN A 312 30.32 13.50 -4.53
N LYS A 313 30.80 14.60 -3.94
CA LYS A 313 31.51 14.56 -2.65
C LYS A 313 30.70 13.88 -1.53
N ARG A 314 29.37 14.05 -1.55
CA ARG A 314 28.49 13.42 -0.56
C ARG A 314 28.30 11.92 -0.83
N LEU A 315 28.22 11.53 -2.09
CA LEU A 315 28.11 10.11 -2.48
C LEU A 315 29.42 9.36 -2.17
N GLU A 316 30.58 9.95 -2.40
CA GLU A 316 31.89 9.37 -2.08
C GLU A 316 32.09 9.12 -0.58
N ALA A 317 31.41 9.87 0.27
CA ALA A 317 31.46 9.68 1.72
C ALA A 317 30.56 8.53 2.25
N LEU A 318 29.77 7.91 1.36
CA LEU A 318 28.87 6.84 1.75
C LEU A 318 29.64 5.50 1.87
N ARG A 319 29.27 4.73 2.90
CA ARG A 319 29.74 3.35 3.00
C ARG A 319 28.84 2.47 2.17
N LEU A 320 29.43 1.76 1.21
CA LEU A 320 28.80 0.66 0.50
C LEU A 320 29.18 -0.63 1.23
N GLY A 321 28.24 -1.52 1.41
CA GLY A 321 28.44 -2.78 2.08
C GLY A 321 27.14 -3.58 2.19
N ASP A 322 27.29 -4.82 2.65
CA ASP A 322 26.19 -5.75 2.89
C ASP A 322 25.41 -5.40 4.16
#